data_21994212741dd8880cfbaa90952941f8
#
_entry.id   21994212741dd8880cfbaa90952941f8
#
_cell.length_a   1.000
_cell.length_b   1.000
_cell.length_c   1.000
_cell.angle_alpha   90.00
_cell.angle_beta   90.00
_cell.angle_gamma   90.00
#
_symmetry.space_group_name_H-M   'P 1'
#
loop_
_entity.id
_entity.type
_entity.pdbx_description
1 polymer ?
#
loop_
_entity_poly.entity_id
_entity_poly.type
_entity_poly.pdbx_seq_one_letter_code
_entity_poly.pdbx_strand_id
1 'polypeptide(L)'
;MQQSEEFNKFLVDLRVTDPRDDKKRIQTAKGGLLTDSYVWVLQNSEFCHWRDDQDQRLLWVKGNPGKGKTMLLCGIIDELEATRPQGKLLSYFFCQATDERLNTATAVLRGLIFMLLEQEPSLVSHVKKYDQAGKELFQDVNAWQAMSEIFTNMLHNSKLQGVYLLIDALDECSTDLKQLLHLIAETSRSTSAKWLVSSRNWLQIKEQLRTVAQRLSLEVNASSVSTAVDSYIMSKVLYLSKLKNYGDDTASKVRQYLSSNADGTFLWVALVCQELENTHRRKALQKIESFPPGLDAFYERMIQQINGEEDAELYRQILGLVATTYRPLSLTESTTLIEECHDLANDPESLRDIISIYGSFLTIHKDTIYFIHQSAKDFLLNKAYTAFDQILPSGIAYQHHIIFLRSLDVLSRTLRRNVYELRAPGSFIEDILLPDPDPLGPIKYSYIY
;
A
#
# COMPACT_ATOMS: atom_id res chain seq x y z
N MET A 1 30.09 21.03 13.40
CA MET A 1 28.70 21.29 13.83
C MET A 1 27.83 21.68 12.65
N GLN A 2 28.18 22.69 11.86
CA GLN A 2 27.38 23.19 10.72
C GLN A 2 27.12 22.12 9.62
N GLN A 3 28.12 21.31 9.23
CA GLN A 3 27.93 20.22 8.26
C GLN A 3 26.99 19.10 8.75
N SER A 4 26.92 18.86 10.07
CA SER A 4 26.02 17.87 10.65
C SER A 4 24.56 18.37 10.66
N GLU A 5 24.35 19.68 10.86
CA GLU A 5 23.02 20.28 10.83
C GLU A 5 22.46 20.35 9.40
N GLU A 6 23.28 20.71 8.43
CA GLU A 6 22.89 20.71 6.99
C GLU A 6 22.55 19.31 6.51
N PHE A 7 23.34 18.30 6.90
CA PHE A 7 23.05 16.90 6.57
C PHE A 7 21.74 16.41 7.18
N ASN A 8 21.50 16.73 8.46
CA ASN A 8 20.25 16.36 9.13
C ASN A 8 19.03 17.03 8.50
N LYS A 9 19.17 18.32 8.12
CA LYS A 9 18.11 19.04 7.41
C LYS A 9 17.82 18.39 6.05
N PHE A 10 18.86 18.03 5.30
CA PHE A 10 18.71 17.33 4.04
C PHE A 10 17.99 15.99 4.20
N LEU A 11 18.33 15.17 5.21
CA LEU A 11 17.65 13.92 5.49
C LEU A 11 16.17 14.12 5.82
N VAL A 12 15.83 15.19 6.58
CA VAL A 12 14.44 15.55 6.88
C VAL A 12 13.68 15.93 5.60
N ASP A 13 14.29 16.71 4.72
CA ASP A 13 13.67 17.14 3.46
C ASP A 13 13.55 16.01 2.44
N LEU A 14 14.51 15.08 2.42
CA LEU A 14 14.51 13.88 1.59
C LEU A 14 13.44 12.87 2.02
N ARG A 15 13.24 12.73 3.32
CA ARG A 15 12.36 11.71 3.91
C ARG A 15 10.90 11.97 3.56
N VAL A 16 10.28 11.04 2.84
CA VAL A 16 8.84 10.99 2.62
C VAL A 16 8.16 10.28 3.79
N THR A 17 8.56 9.04 4.00
CA THR A 17 8.28 8.20 5.17
C THR A 17 9.58 7.51 5.56
N ASP A 18 9.59 6.81 6.68
CA ASP A 18 10.68 5.90 6.99
C ASP A 18 10.27 4.48 6.56
N PRO A 19 10.94 3.88 5.56
CA PRO A 19 10.57 2.54 5.10
C PRO A 19 10.64 1.46 6.19
N ARG A 20 11.43 1.67 7.24
CA ARG A 20 11.52 0.78 8.41
C ARG A 20 10.24 0.83 9.26
N ASP A 21 9.68 2.02 9.42
CA ASP A 21 8.41 2.21 10.11
C ASP A 21 7.24 1.71 9.24
N ASP A 22 7.32 1.90 7.92
CA ASP A 22 6.33 1.34 6.99
C ASP A 22 6.33 -0.18 7.05
N LYS A 23 7.49 -0.84 7.07
CA LYS A 23 7.61 -2.29 7.26
C LYS A 23 6.93 -2.76 8.55
N LYS A 24 7.23 -2.11 9.69
CA LYS A 24 6.61 -2.43 10.99
C LYS A 24 5.10 -2.25 10.96
N ARG A 25 4.63 -1.14 10.38
CA ARG A 25 3.20 -0.85 10.21
C ARG A 25 2.51 -1.93 9.40
N ILE A 26 3.10 -2.34 8.27
CA ILE A 26 2.58 -3.39 7.40
C ILE A 26 2.53 -4.74 8.14
N GLN A 27 3.60 -5.12 8.82
CA GLN A 27 3.65 -6.36 9.60
C GLN A 27 2.57 -6.37 10.69
N THR A 28 2.43 -5.28 11.45
CA THR A 28 1.44 -5.14 12.51
C THR A 28 0.02 -5.21 11.97
N ALA A 29 -0.28 -4.49 10.89
CA ALA A 29 -1.61 -4.48 10.27
C ALA A 29 -2.04 -5.86 9.73
N LYS A 30 -1.07 -6.70 9.35
CA LYS A 30 -1.33 -8.06 8.84
C LYS A 30 -1.26 -9.15 9.94
N GLY A 31 -1.14 -8.74 11.20
CA GLY A 31 -1.15 -9.67 12.35
C GLY A 31 0.19 -10.32 12.66
N GLY A 32 1.29 -9.69 12.26
CA GLY A 32 2.66 -10.15 12.47
C GLY A 32 3.22 -11.00 11.33
N LEU A 33 4.53 -11.15 11.31
CA LEU A 33 5.24 -11.99 10.35
C LEU A 33 5.39 -13.40 10.92
N LEU A 34 4.85 -14.40 10.21
CA LEU A 34 5.02 -15.81 10.55
C LEU A 34 6.20 -16.40 9.79
N THR A 35 7.18 -16.95 10.49
CA THR A 35 8.39 -17.53 9.89
C THR A 35 8.04 -18.58 8.83
N ASP A 36 7.13 -19.50 9.14
CA ASP A 36 6.73 -20.57 8.23
C ASP A 36 6.06 -20.06 6.93
N SER A 37 5.58 -18.82 6.92
CA SER A 37 4.95 -18.24 5.73
C SER A 37 5.95 -17.79 4.66
N TYR A 38 7.24 -17.61 4.99
CA TYR A 38 8.22 -17.11 4.02
C TYR A 38 9.51 -17.96 3.94
N VAL A 39 9.81 -18.77 4.92
CA VAL A 39 11.10 -19.50 5.00
C VAL A 39 11.38 -20.36 3.77
N TRP A 40 10.34 -20.85 3.11
CA TRP A 40 10.45 -21.63 1.89
C TRP A 40 11.17 -20.88 0.75
N VAL A 41 11.04 -19.56 0.67
CA VAL A 41 11.68 -18.77 -0.38
C VAL A 41 13.20 -18.72 -0.19
N LEU A 42 13.68 -18.80 1.03
CA LEU A 42 15.12 -18.78 1.34
C LEU A 42 15.83 -20.03 0.82
N GLN A 43 15.09 -21.11 0.56
CA GLN A 43 15.56 -22.36 -0.02
C GLN A 43 15.19 -22.52 -1.50
N ASN A 44 14.45 -21.57 -2.05
CA ASN A 44 14.04 -21.59 -3.44
C ASN A 44 15.25 -21.32 -4.37
N SER A 45 15.36 -22.09 -5.48
CA SER A 45 16.50 -22.04 -6.39
C SER A 45 16.72 -20.66 -7.01
N GLU A 46 15.65 -19.98 -7.41
CA GLU A 46 15.71 -18.66 -8.03
C GLU A 46 16.20 -17.60 -7.02
N PHE A 47 15.76 -17.71 -5.77
CA PHE A 47 16.21 -16.81 -4.71
C PHE A 47 17.69 -17.07 -4.34
N CYS A 48 18.08 -18.33 -4.20
CA CYS A 48 19.47 -18.70 -3.89
C CYS A 48 20.42 -18.25 -5.01
N HIS A 49 20.06 -18.47 -6.28
CA HIS A 49 20.83 -17.97 -7.41
C HIS A 49 20.96 -16.44 -7.38
N TRP A 50 19.86 -15.71 -7.18
CA TRP A 50 19.93 -14.26 -7.07
C TRP A 50 20.79 -13.79 -5.91
N ARG A 51 20.72 -14.45 -4.75
CA ARG A 51 21.49 -14.06 -3.56
C ARG A 51 22.98 -14.34 -3.75
N ASP A 52 23.35 -15.51 -4.26
CA ASP A 52 24.70 -16.06 -4.20
C ASP A 52 25.51 -15.83 -5.48
N ASP A 53 24.89 -15.82 -6.66
CA ASP A 53 25.53 -15.60 -7.95
C ASP A 53 25.70 -14.09 -8.23
N GLN A 54 26.93 -13.65 -8.52
CA GLN A 54 27.24 -12.24 -8.78
C GLN A 54 26.67 -11.70 -10.09
N ASP A 55 26.35 -12.56 -11.05
CA ASP A 55 25.81 -12.18 -12.36
C ASP A 55 24.28 -12.06 -12.35
N GLN A 56 23.62 -12.74 -11.41
CA GLN A 56 22.17 -12.66 -11.23
C GLN A 56 21.81 -11.50 -10.28
N ARG A 57 21.57 -10.32 -10.85
CA ARG A 57 21.45 -9.06 -10.07
C ARG A 57 20.03 -8.56 -9.91
N LEU A 58 19.05 -9.16 -10.58
CA LEU A 58 17.64 -8.76 -10.48
C LEU A 58 16.74 -9.98 -10.33
N LEU A 59 16.03 -10.06 -9.21
CA LEU A 59 14.98 -11.03 -8.95
C LEU A 59 13.61 -10.34 -8.96
N TRP A 60 12.70 -10.84 -9.77
CA TRP A 60 11.32 -10.40 -9.81
C TRP A 60 10.38 -11.46 -9.21
N VAL A 61 9.86 -11.16 -8.02
CA VAL A 61 8.83 -11.95 -7.33
C VAL A 61 7.46 -11.52 -7.86
N LYS A 62 6.80 -12.39 -8.60
CA LYS A 62 5.50 -12.11 -9.18
C LYS A 62 4.42 -13.04 -8.64
N GLY A 63 3.19 -12.55 -8.57
CA GLY A 63 2.04 -13.35 -8.14
C GLY A 63 0.74 -12.55 -8.08
N ASN A 64 -0.37 -13.25 -8.11
CA ASN A 64 -1.70 -12.68 -8.04
C ASN A 64 -1.95 -11.94 -6.72
N PRO A 65 -2.99 -11.10 -6.62
CA PRO A 65 -3.39 -10.45 -5.38
C PRO A 65 -3.59 -11.46 -4.25
N GLY A 66 -3.25 -11.07 -3.02
CA GLY A 66 -3.49 -11.88 -1.83
C GLY A 66 -2.55 -13.08 -1.62
N LYS A 67 -1.59 -13.35 -2.52
CA LYS A 67 -0.62 -14.45 -2.42
C LYS A 67 0.54 -14.19 -1.45
N GLY A 68 0.53 -13.08 -0.70
CA GLY A 68 1.49 -12.82 0.39
C GLY A 68 2.81 -12.18 -0.02
N LYS A 69 2.96 -11.60 -1.23
CA LYS A 69 4.21 -10.97 -1.72
C LYS A 69 4.86 -10.03 -0.72
N THR A 70 4.10 -9.10 -0.18
CA THR A 70 4.59 -8.10 0.78
C THR A 70 5.16 -8.74 2.05
N MET A 71 4.47 -9.74 2.61
CA MET A 71 4.94 -10.44 3.81
C MET A 71 6.17 -11.30 3.50
N LEU A 72 6.22 -11.88 2.29
CA LEU A 72 7.39 -12.59 1.79
C LEU A 72 8.60 -11.65 1.73
N LEU A 73 8.45 -10.43 1.18
CA LEU A 73 9.53 -9.44 1.15
C LEU A 73 9.92 -8.99 2.56
N CYS A 74 8.97 -8.78 3.46
CA CYS A 74 9.30 -8.49 4.87
C CYS A 74 10.18 -9.57 5.48
N GLY A 75 9.88 -10.86 5.24
CA GLY A 75 10.70 -11.98 5.72
C GLY A 75 12.08 -12.03 5.08
N ILE A 76 12.18 -11.77 3.76
CA ILE A 76 13.46 -11.67 3.07
C ILE A 76 14.30 -10.52 3.63
N ILE A 77 13.69 -9.37 3.91
CA ILE A 77 14.37 -8.21 4.51
C ILE A 77 14.93 -8.59 5.88
N ASP A 78 14.12 -9.20 6.75
CA ASP A 78 14.56 -9.64 8.09
C ASP A 78 15.75 -10.61 8.00
N GLU A 79 15.69 -11.56 7.07
CA GLU A 79 16.79 -12.51 6.82
C GLU A 79 18.05 -11.82 6.32
N LEU A 80 17.93 -10.90 5.34
CA LEU A 80 19.06 -10.14 4.83
C LEU A 80 19.65 -9.20 5.89
N GLU A 81 18.83 -8.59 6.74
CA GLU A 81 19.31 -7.80 7.88
C GLU A 81 20.14 -8.64 8.86
N ALA A 82 19.75 -9.89 9.09
CA ALA A 82 20.42 -10.81 10.01
C ALA A 82 21.69 -11.46 9.42
N THR A 83 21.69 -11.77 8.10
CA THR A 83 22.70 -12.64 7.49
C THR A 83 23.63 -11.94 6.52
N ARG A 84 23.36 -10.71 6.09
CA ARG A 84 24.21 -9.98 5.14
C ARG A 84 25.63 -9.80 5.68
N PRO A 85 26.65 -9.90 4.80
CA PRO A 85 28.02 -9.65 5.19
C PRO A 85 28.22 -8.24 5.77
N GLN A 86 29.12 -8.11 6.74
CA GLN A 86 29.46 -6.82 7.32
C GLN A 86 29.91 -5.84 6.23
N GLY A 87 29.36 -4.61 6.25
CA GLY A 87 29.64 -3.57 5.26
C GLY A 87 28.76 -3.60 4.02
N LYS A 88 27.95 -4.64 3.78
CA LYS A 88 26.92 -4.59 2.73
C LYS A 88 25.69 -3.84 3.21
N LEU A 89 25.26 -2.86 2.42
CA LEU A 89 24.10 -2.05 2.73
C LEU A 89 22.80 -2.71 2.22
N LEU A 90 21.70 -2.38 2.88
CA LEU A 90 20.35 -2.84 2.51
C LEU A 90 19.41 -1.65 2.51
N SER A 91 18.73 -1.44 1.41
CA SER A 91 17.70 -0.41 1.29
C SER A 91 16.44 -1.00 0.67
N TYR A 92 15.27 -0.58 1.16
CA TYR A 92 14.00 -1.09 0.67
C TYR A 92 12.91 -0.02 0.69
N PHE A 93 11.86 -0.26 -0.11
CA PHE A 93 10.69 0.61 -0.19
C PHE A 93 9.42 -0.21 -0.44
N PHE A 94 8.30 0.24 0.13
CA PHE A 94 6.99 -0.37 -0.05
C PHE A 94 6.09 0.62 -0.79
N CYS A 95 5.81 0.33 -2.07
CA CYS A 95 4.82 1.11 -2.82
C CYS A 95 3.42 0.85 -2.27
N GLN A 96 2.58 1.89 -2.27
CA GLN A 96 1.21 1.79 -1.80
C GLN A 96 0.33 2.72 -2.65
N ALA A 97 -0.49 2.15 -3.54
CA ALA A 97 -1.32 2.89 -4.48
C ALA A 97 -2.29 3.89 -3.82
N THR A 98 -2.69 3.60 -2.58
CA THR A 98 -3.61 4.41 -1.80
C THR A 98 -2.93 5.53 -1.00
N ASP A 99 -1.61 5.69 -1.08
CA ASP A 99 -0.88 6.77 -0.42
C ASP A 99 0.00 7.48 -1.45
N GLU A 100 -0.36 8.73 -1.79
CA GLU A 100 0.36 9.55 -2.79
C GLU A 100 1.84 9.74 -2.44
N ARG A 101 2.18 9.65 -1.18
CA ARG A 101 3.57 9.74 -0.71
C ARG A 101 4.38 8.49 -1.05
N LEU A 102 3.71 7.36 -1.36
CA LEU A 102 4.32 6.05 -1.54
C LEU A 102 4.07 5.43 -2.93
N ASN A 103 3.39 6.14 -3.83
CA ASN A 103 2.96 5.61 -5.12
C ASN A 103 3.65 6.23 -6.35
N THR A 104 4.79 6.93 -6.16
CA THR A 104 5.53 7.54 -7.25
C THR A 104 6.96 7.01 -7.35
N ALA A 105 7.52 6.98 -8.55
CA ALA A 105 8.91 6.57 -8.77
C ALA A 105 9.91 7.47 -8.02
N THR A 106 9.63 8.77 -7.93
CA THR A 106 10.43 9.72 -7.14
C THR A 106 10.40 9.38 -5.65
N ALA A 107 9.24 9.00 -5.10
CA ALA A 107 9.13 8.59 -3.70
C ALA A 107 9.95 7.32 -3.42
N VAL A 108 9.94 6.35 -4.35
CA VAL A 108 10.79 5.15 -4.26
C VAL A 108 12.26 5.53 -4.14
N LEU A 109 12.78 6.38 -5.05
CA LEU A 109 14.18 6.78 -5.01
C LEU A 109 14.53 7.57 -3.74
N ARG A 110 13.65 8.47 -3.30
CA ARG A 110 13.84 9.21 -2.05
C ARG A 110 13.97 8.27 -0.85
N GLY A 111 13.09 7.28 -0.75
CA GLY A 111 13.14 6.29 0.34
C GLY A 111 14.41 5.43 0.30
N LEU A 112 14.82 4.96 -0.90
CA LEU A 112 16.04 4.18 -1.07
C LEU A 112 17.28 5.02 -0.73
N ILE A 113 17.40 6.25 -1.23
CA ILE A 113 18.52 7.16 -0.95
C ILE A 113 18.57 7.49 0.54
N PHE A 114 17.43 7.78 1.16
CA PHE A 114 17.34 8.06 2.60
C PHE A 114 17.95 6.94 3.44
N MET A 115 17.54 5.68 3.19
CA MET A 115 18.08 4.53 3.92
C MET A 115 19.57 4.29 3.67
N LEU A 116 20.07 4.57 2.46
CA LEU A 116 21.49 4.44 2.14
C LEU A 116 22.32 5.50 2.85
N LEU A 117 21.88 6.75 2.88
CA LEU A 117 22.55 7.85 3.57
C LEU A 117 22.60 7.69 5.08
N GLU A 118 21.56 7.11 5.67
CA GLU A 118 21.56 6.81 7.11
C GLU A 118 22.57 5.71 7.48
N GLN A 119 22.79 4.75 6.59
CA GLN A 119 23.77 3.68 6.81
C GLN A 119 25.20 4.11 6.46
N GLU A 120 25.37 4.96 5.45
CA GLU A 120 26.68 5.45 4.98
C GLU A 120 26.60 6.97 4.67
N PRO A 121 26.79 7.82 5.69
CA PRO A 121 26.67 9.28 5.55
C PRO A 121 27.65 9.91 4.54
N SER A 122 28.78 9.25 4.21
CA SER A 122 29.74 9.79 3.25
C SER A 122 29.19 9.87 1.83
N LEU A 123 28.13 9.14 1.51
CA LEU A 123 27.42 9.20 0.24
C LEU A 123 26.75 10.58 -0.01
N VAL A 124 26.64 11.42 1.01
CA VAL A 124 26.16 12.81 0.88
C VAL A 124 26.96 13.61 -0.14
N SER A 125 28.22 13.22 -0.41
CA SER A 125 29.05 13.85 -1.44
C SER A 125 28.41 13.84 -2.83
N HIS A 126 27.57 12.85 -3.15
CA HIS A 126 26.82 12.75 -4.40
C HIS A 126 25.63 13.70 -4.46
N VAL A 127 25.15 14.18 -3.31
CA VAL A 127 23.99 15.06 -3.18
C VAL A 127 24.38 16.55 -3.15
N LYS A 128 25.60 16.90 -2.71
CA LYS A 128 26.08 18.28 -2.56
C LYS A 128 25.92 19.16 -3.80
N LYS A 129 25.87 18.56 -4.99
CA LYS A 129 25.63 19.24 -6.26
C LYS A 129 24.25 19.94 -6.30
N TYR A 130 23.34 19.54 -5.40
CA TYR A 130 21.93 19.97 -5.34
C TYR A 130 21.58 20.75 -4.06
N ASP A 131 22.57 21.04 -3.19
CA ASP A 131 22.38 21.78 -1.92
C ASP A 131 21.74 23.17 -2.10
N GLN A 132 21.81 23.74 -3.30
CA GLN A 132 21.27 25.07 -3.58
C GLN A 132 19.76 25.08 -3.83
N ALA A 133 19.14 23.93 -4.13
CA ALA A 133 17.72 23.84 -4.49
C ALA A 133 16.81 23.53 -3.28
N GLY A 134 17.34 23.04 -2.17
CA GLY A 134 16.56 22.74 -0.96
C GLY A 134 15.41 21.78 -1.20
N LYS A 135 14.26 22.01 -0.54
CA LYS A 135 13.02 21.20 -0.70
C LYS A 135 12.45 21.21 -2.12
N GLU A 136 12.73 22.26 -2.89
CA GLU A 136 12.22 22.41 -4.26
C GLU A 136 12.72 21.30 -5.17
N LEU A 137 13.93 20.76 -4.92
CA LEU A 137 14.48 19.63 -5.65
C LEU A 137 13.55 18.41 -5.68
N PHE A 138 12.77 18.19 -4.62
CA PHE A 138 11.90 17.02 -4.47
C PHE A 138 10.47 17.24 -4.97
N GLN A 139 10.12 18.49 -5.29
CA GLN A 139 8.78 18.91 -5.69
C GLN A 139 8.73 19.45 -7.11
N ASP A 140 9.89 19.73 -7.70
CA ASP A 140 10.03 20.22 -9.06
C ASP A 140 9.64 19.14 -10.09
N VAL A 141 9.19 19.59 -11.24
CA VAL A 141 8.93 18.75 -12.44
C VAL A 141 10.15 17.92 -12.84
N ASN A 142 11.36 18.37 -12.51
CA ASN A 142 12.62 17.65 -12.75
C ASN A 142 13.08 16.75 -11.60
N ALA A 143 12.27 16.59 -10.54
CA ALA A 143 12.66 15.82 -9.34
C ALA A 143 13.07 14.38 -9.69
N TRP A 144 12.37 13.73 -10.61
CA TRP A 144 12.75 12.40 -11.10
C TRP A 144 14.16 12.38 -11.69
N GLN A 145 14.46 13.32 -12.60
CA GLN A 145 15.75 13.36 -13.26
C GLN A 145 16.89 13.58 -12.26
N ALA A 146 16.71 14.50 -11.33
CA ALA A 146 17.70 14.78 -10.29
C ALA A 146 17.91 13.56 -9.36
N MET A 147 16.83 12.94 -8.90
CA MET A 147 16.91 11.78 -8.00
C MET A 147 17.53 10.56 -8.70
N SER A 148 17.20 10.30 -9.96
CA SER A 148 17.76 9.18 -10.72
C SER A 148 19.26 9.37 -10.99
N GLU A 149 19.72 10.60 -11.27
CA GLU A 149 21.15 10.92 -11.43
C GLU A 149 21.91 10.73 -10.11
N ILE A 150 21.39 11.27 -8.99
CA ILE A 150 21.98 11.10 -7.67
C ILE A 150 22.10 9.61 -7.34
N PHE A 151 21.02 8.87 -7.47
CA PHE A 151 20.97 7.45 -7.12
C PHE A 151 21.93 6.62 -7.97
N THR A 152 21.98 6.86 -9.28
CA THR A 152 22.90 6.18 -10.20
C THR A 152 24.34 6.46 -9.82
N ASN A 153 24.69 7.72 -9.53
CA ASN A 153 26.04 8.12 -9.10
C ASN A 153 26.42 7.46 -7.76
N MET A 154 25.47 7.36 -6.82
CA MET A 154 25.69 6.64 -5.56
C MET A 154 25.98 5.15 -5.81
N LEU A 155 25.23 4.48 -6.69
CA LEU A 155 25.41 3.05 -6.97
C LEU A 155 26.78 2.71 -7.60
N HIS A 156 27.45 3.68 -8.22
CA HIS A 156 28.84 3.52 -8.72
C HIS A 156 29.89 3.72 -7.62
N ASN A 157 29.52 4.13 -6.42
CA ASN A 157 30.44 4.27 -5.31
C ASN A 157 30.88 2.89 -4.81
N SER A 158 32.19 2.72 -4.54
CA SER A 158 32.76 1.46 -4.05
C SER A 158 32.14 0.96 -2.74
N LYS A 159 31.61 1.84 -1.91
CA LYS A 159 30.94 1.51 -0.66
C LYS A 159 29.56 0.83 -0.85
N LEU A 160 28.96 0.97 -2.05
CA LEU A 160 27.71 0.31 -2.42
C LEU A 160 27.90 -0.99 -3.20
N GLN A 161 29.12 -1.56 -3.22
CA GLN A 161 29.34 -2.84 -3.89
C GLN A 161 28.50 -3.96 -3.29
N GLY A 162 27.63 -4.56 -4.12
CA GLY A 162 26.73 -5.64 -3.70
C GLY A 162 25.64 -5.20 -2.73
N VAL A 163 25.24 -3.91 -2.76
CA VAL A 163 24.09 -3.40 -2.01
C VAL A 163 22.83 -4.17 -2.38
N TYR A 164 21.99 -4.45 -1.39
CA TYR A 164 20.66 -5.01 -1.59
C TYR A 164 19.62 -3.89 -1.70
N LEU A 165 18.84 -3.89 -2.77
CA LEU A 165 17.78 -2.91 -3.07
C LEU A 165 16.47 -3.65 -3.30
N LEU A 166 15.49 -3.44 -2.42
CA LEU A 166 14.21 -4.14 -2.49
C LEU A 166 13.05 -3.16 -2.69
N ILE A 167 12.16 -3.46 -3.63
CA ILE A 167 10.93 -2.68 -3.83
C ILE A 167 9.73 -3.62 -3.82
N ASP A 168 8.81 -3.38 -2.90
CA ASP A 168 7.54 -4.09 -2.87
C ASP A 168 6.48 -3.39 -3.71
N ALA A 169 5.61 -4.20 -4.33
CA ALA A 169 4.42 -3.77 -5.04
C ALA A 169 4.67 -2.71 -6.13
N LEU A 170 5.62 -2.94 -7.04
CA LEU A 170 5.90 -2.04 -8.18
C LEU A 170 4.66 -1.68 -9.00
N ASP A 171 3.68 -2.59 -9.09
CA ASP A 171 2.39 -2.35 -9.74
C ASP A 171 1.54 -1.29 -9.03
N GLU A 172 1.88 -0.92 -7.81
CA GLU A 172 1.24 0.15 -7.05
C GLU A 172 1.92 1.52 -7.24
N CYS A 173 3.01 1.59 -7.99
CA CYS A 173 3.63 2.84 -8.43
C CYS A 173 2.85 3.42 -9.63
N SER A 174 2.08 4.47 -9.39
CA SER A 174 1.18 5.06 -10.40
C SER A 174 1.85 6.07 -11.32
N THR A 175 2.90 6.75 -10.83
CA THR A 175 3.59 7.81 -11.56
C THR A 175 5.02 7.39 -11.91
N ASP A 176 5.40 7.56 -13.18
CA ASP A 176 6.75 7.30 -13.70
C ASP A 176 7.26 5.85 -13.54
N LEU A 177 6.36 4.88 -13.42
CA LEU A 177 6.72 3.46 -13.30
C LEU A 177 7.64 2.99 -14.43
N LYS A 178 7.38 3.41 -15.69
CA LYS A 178 8.21 3.02 -16.84
C LYS A 178 9.65 3.49 -16.68
N GLN A 179 9.86 4.69 -16.19
CA GLN A 179 11.19 5.26 -15.96
C GLN A 179 11.89 4.55 -14.82
N LEU A 180 11.17 4.21 -13.72
CA LEU A 180 11.70 3.42 -12.61
C LEU A 180 12.13 2.01 -13.06
N LEU A 181 11.31 1.32 -13.84
CA LEU A 181 11.63 0.01 -14.38
C LEU A 181 12.87 0.04 -15.28
N HIS A 182 13.01 1.10 -16.10
CA HIS A 182 14.20 1.30 -16.93
C HIS A 182 15.46 1.49 -16.07
N LEU A 183 15.39 2.34 -15.05
CA LEU A 183 16.48 2.58 -14.10
C LEU A 183 16.90 1.29 -13.38
N ILE A 184 15.95 0.49 -12.90
CA ILE A 184 16.22 -0.81 -12.27
C ILE A 184 16.94 -1.74 -13.24
N ALA A 185 16.42 -1.86 -14.46
CA ALA A 185 17.01 -2.72 -15.50
C ALA A 185 18.43 -2.27 -15.90
N GLU A 186 18.67 -0.98 -16.03
CA GLU A 186 19.97 -0.40 -16.37
C GLU A 186 20.98 -0.58 -15.24
N THR A 187 20.62 -0.19 -14.02
CA THR A 187 21.53 -0.27 -12.86
C THR A 187 21.82 -1.70 -12.44
N SER A 188 20.90 -2.65 -12.66
CA SER A 188 21.17 -4.06 -12.46
C SER A 188 22.21 -4.63 -13.43
N ARG A 189 22.40 -4.04 -14.61
CA ARG A 189 23.42 -4.43 -15.59
C ARG A 189 24.75 -3.71 -15.36
N SER A 190 24.70 -2.41 -15.05
CA SER A 190 25.86 -1.52 -14.99
C SER A 190 26.57 -1.48 -13.64
N THR A 191 25.91 -1.93 -12.56
CA THR A 191 26.44 -1.89 -11.19
C THR A 191 26.44 -3.29 -10.55
N SER A 192 27.03 -3.42 -9.37
CA SER A 192 26.97 -4.65 -8.57
C SER A 192 25.76 -4.73 -7.63
N ALA A 193 24.82 -3.81 -7.74
CA ALA A 193 23.62 -3.78 -6.90
C ALA A 193 22.72 -5.01 -7.15
N LYS A 194 22.21 -5.58 -6.07
CA LYS A 194 21.28 -6.72 -6.07
C LYS A 194 19.86 -6.21 -5.90
N TRP A 195 19.09 -6.25 -6.96
CA TRP A 195 17.70 -5.83 -6.95
C TRP A 195 16.75 -7.00 -6.68
N LEU A 196 15.79 -6.80 -5.79
CA LEU A 196 14.65 -7.68 -5.62
C LEU A 196 13.37 -6.84 -5.69
N VAL A 197 12.49 -7.17 -6.62
CA VAL A 197 11.26 -6.41 -6.80
C VAL A 197 10.06 -7.35 -6.76
N SER A 198 8.95 -6.88 -6.20
CA SER A 198 7.68 -7.62 -6.24
C SER A 198 6.63 -6.87 -7.04
N SER A 199 5.76 -7.60 -7.71
CA SER A 199 4.58 -7.03 -8.36
C SER A 199 3.53 -8.10 -8.72
N ARG A 200 2.36 -7.63 -9.17
CA ARG A 200 1.46 -8.47 -9.96
C ARG A 200 2.05 -8.73 -11.35
N ASN A 201 1.46 -9.69 -12.07
CA ASN A 201 1.91 -10.08 -13.40
C ASN A 201 1.39 -9.10 -14.49
N TRP A 202 1.71 -7.80 -14.36
CA TRP A 202 1.34 -6.79 -15.34
C TRP A 202 2.22 -6.87 -16.60
N LEU A 203 1.59 -6.68 -17.77
CA LEU A 203 2.26 -6.78 -19.05
C LEU A 203 3.42 -5.78 -19.16
N GLN A 204 3.23 -4.53 -18.76
CA GLN A 204 4.24 -3.49 -18.79
C GLN A 204 5.49 -3.86 -17.97
N ILE A 205 5.32 -4.40 -16.77
CA ILE A 205 6.44 -4.84 -15.92
C ILE A 205 7.12 -6.06 -16.55
N LYS A 206 6.31 -7.01 -17.05
CA LYS A 206 6.81 -8.22 -17.72
C LYS A 206 7.68 -7.89 -18.92
N GLU A 207 7.26 -6.94 -19.78
CA GLU A 207 8.00 -6.55 -20.98
C GLU A 207 9.33 -5.88 -20.63
N GLN A 208 9.36 -4.96 -19.67
CA GLN A 208 10.56 -4.24 -19.25
C GLN A 208 11.59 -5.14 -18.54
N LEU A 209 11.11 -6.08 -17.70
CA LEU A 209 12.00 -6.94 -16.92
C LEU A 209 12.30 -8.29 -17.59
N ARG A 210 11.70 -8.57 -18.77
CA ARG A 210 11.75 -9.89 -19.44
C ARG A 210 13.17 -10.42 -19.65
N THR A 211 14.10 -9.55 -20.06
CA THR A 211 15.45 -9.93 -20.48
C THR A 211 16.50 -9.79 -19.39
N VAL A 212 16.14 -9.21 -18.24
CA VAL A 212 17.09 -8.83 -17.19
C VAL A 212 16.82 -9.58 -15.90
N ALA A 213 15.54 -9.79 -15.57
CA ALA A 213 15.14 -10.35 -14.28
C ALA A 213 15.06 -11.87 -14.32
N GLN A 214 15.64 -12.51 -13.32
CA GLN A 214 15.24 -13.85 -12.90
C GLN A 214 13.84 -13.77 -12.28
N ARG A 215 13.00 -14.79 -12.47
CA ARG A 215 11.58 -14.73 -12.10
C ARG A 215 11.23 -15.80 -11.09
N LEU A 216 10.75 -15.37 -9.94
CA LEU A 216 10.11 -16.22 -8.95
C LEU A 216 8.59 -16.01 -9.03
N SER A 217 7.87 -16.99 -9.62
CA SER A 217 6.41 -16.94 -9.70
C SER A 217 5.78 -17.69 -8.53
N LEU A 218 4.87 -17.04 -7.81
CA LEU A 218 4.14 -17.68 -6.71
C LEU A 218 3.14 -18.72 -7.23
N GLU A 219 2.63 -18.56 -8.47
CA GLU A 219 1.77 -19.54 -9.11
C GLU A 219 2.54 -20.82 -9.50
N VAL A 220 3.78 -20.69 -9.94
CA VAL A 220 4.65 -21.86 -10.25
C VAL A 220 5.06 -22.58 -8.96
N ASN A 221 5.24 -21.85 -7.87
CA ASN A 221 5.56 -22.37 -6.54
C ASN A 221 4.30 -22.63 -5.70
N ALA A 222 3.18 -22.99 -6.31
CA ALA A 222 1.87 -23.11 -5.68
C ALA A 222 1.87 -24.07 -4.47
N SER A 223 2.63 -25.17 -4.51
CA SER A 223 2.76 -26.11 -3.39
C SER A 223 3.39 -25.47 -2.15
N SER A 224 4.49 -24.72 -2.34
CA SER A 224 5.16 -24.01 -1.23
C SER A 224 4.28 -22.90 -0.67
N VAL A 225 3.60 -22.16 -1.55
CA VAL A 225 2.64 -21.13 -1.14
C VAL A 225 1.45 -21.75 -0.37
N SER A 226 0.93 -22.89 -0.82
CA SER A 226 -0.16 -23.60 -0.12
C SER A 226 0.27 -24.04 1.27
N THR A 227 1.46 -24.62 1.42
CA THR A 227 2.02 -25.00 2.73
C THR A 227 2.15 -23.79 3.64
N ALA A 228 2.62 -22.66 3.11
CA ALA A 228 2.74 -21.41 3.88
C ALA A 228 1.35 -20.86 4.30
N VAL A 229 0.35 -20.96 3.43
CA VAL A 229 -1.03 -20.59 3.76
C VAL A 229 -1.61 -21.53 4.84
N ASP A 230 -1.33 -22.83 4.79
CA ASP A 230 -1.79 -23.78 5.82
C ASP A 230 -1.19 -23.47 7.20
N SER A 231 0.08 -23.08 7.26
CA SER A 231 0.71 -22.59 8.49
C SER A 231 0.04 -21.33 9.03
N TYR A 232 -0.31 -20.39 8.12
CA TYR A 232 -1.07 -19.19 8.47
C TYR A 232 -2.47 -19.51 8.99
N ILE A 233 -3.19 -20.44 8.34
CA ILE A 233 -4.50 -20.93 8.78
C ILE A 233 -4.41 -21.52 10.19
N MET A 234 -3.39 -22.35 10.45
CA MET A 234 -3.18 -22.94 11.78
C MET A 234 -3.04 -21.85 12.85
N SER A 235 -2.22 -20.85 12.60
CA SER A 235 -2.02 -19.70 13.50
C SER A 235 -3.33 -18.95 13.75
N LYS A 236 -4.09 -18.65 12.68
CA LYS A 236 -5.36 -17.91 12.77
C LYS A 236 -6.45 -18.70 13.49
N VAL A 237 -6.56 -20.01 13.23
CA VAL A 237 -7.53 -20.87 13.93
C VAL A 237 -7.19 -21.00 15.41
N LEU A 238 -5.91 -21.09 15.77
CA LEU A 238 -5.48 -21.10 17.17
C LEU A 238 -5.87 -19.80 17.88
N TYR A 239 -5.64 -18.65 17.22
CA TYR A 239 -6.05 -17.34 17.74
C TYR A 239 -7.58 -17.26 17.92
N LEU A 240 -8.37 -17.63 16.89
CA LEU A 240 -9.84 -17.64 16.95
C LEU A 240 -10.37 -18.59 18.05
N SER A 241 -9.76 -19.75 18.19
CA SER A 241 -10.15 -20.74 19.22
C SER A 241 -9.98 -20.17 20.63
N LYS A 242 -8.90 -19.44 20.89
CA LYS A 242 -8.69 -18.73 22.15
C LYS A 242 -9.69 -17.57 22.33
N LEU A 243 -9.88 -16.76 21.32
CA LEU A 243 -10.74 -15.56 21.37
C LEU A 243 -12.23 -15.94 21.58
N LYS A 244 -12.69 -16.98 20.87
CA LYS A 244 -14.11 -17.40 20.82
C LYS A 244 -14.43 -18.60 21.69
N ASN A 245 -13.44 -19.21 22.36
CA ASN A 245 -13.56 -20.45 23.08
C ASN A 245 -14.17 -21.57 22.20
N TYR A 246 -13.59 -21.84 21.05
CA TYR A 246 -13.98 -22.95 20.20
C TYR A 246 -13.53 -24.26 20.86
N GLY A 247 -14.43 -25.27 20.86
CA GLY A 247 -14.02 -26.65 21.16
C GLY A 247 -13.23 -27.26 19.99
N ASP A 248 -12.48 -28.33 20.25
CA ASP A 248 -11.58 -29.00 19.29
C ASP A 248 -12.29 -29.38 17.98
N ASP A 249 -13.53 -29.87 18.05
CA ASP A 249 -14.34 -30.22 16.87
C ASP A 249 -14.60 -28.97 15.98
N THR A 250 -15.02 -27.87 16.60
CA THR A 250 -15.26 -26.60 15.86
C THR A 250 -13.99 -26.08 15.25
N ALA A 251 -12.90 -26.03 16.00
CA ALA A 251 -11.61 -25.58 15.53
C ALA A 251 -11.09 -26.42 14.36
N SER A 252 -11.25 -27.75 14.45
CA SER A 252 -10.85 -28.68 13.39
C SER A 252 -11.66 -28.48 12.11
N LYS A 253 -12.98 -28.31 12.20
CA LYS A 253 -13.86 -28.04 11.05
C LYS A 253 -13.55 -26.68 10.40
N VAL A 254 -13.34 -25.64 11.20
CA VAL A 254 -12.93 -24.32 10.70
C VAL A 254 -11.60 -24.42 9.96
N ARG A 255 -10.60 -25.10 10.54
CA ARG A 255 -9.31 -25.32 9.88
C ARG A 255 -9.48 -26.06 8.56
N GLN A 256 -10.21 -27.18 8.56
CA GLN A 256 -10.43 -27.99 7.36
C GLN A 256 -11.09 -27.17 6.24
N TYR A 257 -12.11 -26.37 6.59
CA TYR A 257 -12.79 -25.54 5.60
C TYR A 257 -11.85 -24.48 5.01
N LEU A 258 -11.09 -23.76 5.85
CA LEU A 258 -10.14 -22.78 5.40
C LEU A 258 -9.08 -23.38 4.47
N SER A 259 -8.47 -24.52 4.82
CA SER A 259 -7.46 -25.19 3.99
C SER A 259 -8.03 -25.65 2.65
N SER A 260 -9.28 -26.11 2.61
CA SER A 260 -9.92 -26.57 1.36
C SER A 260 -10.32 -25.45 0.41
N ASN A 261 -10.52 -24.22 0.90
CA ASN A 261 -11.10 -23.12 0.11
C ASN A 261 -10.17 -21.91 -0.06
N ALA A 262 -9.01 -21.87 0.61
CA ALA A 262 -8.10 -20.72 0.56
C ALA A 262 -7.43 -20.52 -0.81
N ASP A 263 -7.34 -21.53 -1.65
CA ASP A 263 -6.67 -21.51 -2.97
C ASP A 263 -5.28 -20.83 -2.93
N GLY A 264 -4.49 -21.14 -1.90
CA GLY A 264 -3.19 -20.53 -1.67
C GLY A 264 -3.24 -19.01 -1.51
N THR A 265 -4.31 -18.45 -0.94
CA THR A 265 -4.54 -17.01 -0.81
C THR A 265 -4.64 -16.57 0.63
N PHE A 266 -3.59 -15.94 1.17
CA PHE A 266 -3.55 -15.41 2.54
C PHE A 266 -4.65 -14.40 2.82
N LEU A 267 -4.95 -13.51 1.85
CA LEU A 267 -5.94 -12.46 2.02
C LEU A 267 -7.35 -13.05 2.22
N TRP A 268 -7.73 -14.09 1.46
CA TRP A 268 -9.01 -14.74 1.65
C TRP A 268 -9.14 -15.31 3.06
N VAL A 269 -8.10 -16.00 3.55
CA VAL A 269 -8.06 -16.52 4.93
C VAL A 269 -8.20 -15.40 5.96
N ALA A 270 -7.47 -14.29 5.76
CA ALA A 270 -7.53 -13.14 6.66
C ALA A 270 -8.94 -12.56 6.75
N LEU A 271 -9.60 -12.35 5.61
CA LEU A 271 -10.95 -11.80 5.53
C LEU A 271 -12.00 -12.72 6.17
N VAL A 272 -11.93 -14.03 5.87
CA VAL A 272 -12.84 -15.01 6.50
C VAL A 272 -12.63 -15.05 8.01
N CYS A 273 -11.38 -15.03 8.49
CA CYS A 273 -11.11 -15.02 9.92
C CYS A 273 -11.61 -13.74 10.60
N GLN A 274 -11.49 -12.58 9.96
CA GLN A 274 -12.03 -11.31 10.45
C GLN A 274 -13.56 -11.38 10.62
N GLU A 275 -14.27 -11.95 9.66
CA GLU A 275 -15.72 -12.19 9.75
C GLU A 275 -16.07 -13.14 10.93
N LEU A 276 -15.25 -14.17 11.14
CA LEU A 276 -15.44 -15.10 12.26
C LEU A 276 -15.16 -14.45 13.63
N GLU A 277 -14.26 -13.46 13.69
CA GLU A 277 -14.03 -12.66 14.90
C GLU A 277 -15.29 -11.91 15.34
N ASN A 278 -16.10 -11.44 14.40
CA ASN A 278 -17.37 -10.76 14.67
C ASN A 278 -18.55 -11.72 14.83
N THR A 279 -18.36 -13.02 14.54
CA THR A 279 -19.42 -14.01 14.57
C THR A 279 -19.52 -14.69 15.94
N HIS A 280 -20.77 -14.90 16.44
CA HIS A 280 -20.97 -15.64 17.67
C HIS A 280 -20.57 -17.12 17.49
N ARG A 281 -19.85 -17.70 18.48
CA ARG A 281 -19.27 -19.06 18.39
C ARG A 281 -20.24 -20.15 17.91
N ARG A 282 -21.53 -20.07 18.29
CA ARG A 282 -22.57 -21.06 17.91
C ARG A 282 -22.87 -21.02 16.39
N LYS A 283 -22.64 -19.88 15.74
CA LYS A 283 -22.90 -19.69 14.31
C LYS A 283 -21.64 -19.83 13.45
N ALA A 284 -20.47 -20.06 14.05
CA ALA A 284 -19.19 -20.06 13.33
C ALA A 284 -19.17 -21.05 12.16
N LEU A 285 -19.63 -22.30 12.36
CA LEU A 285 -19.66 -23.31 11.30
C LEU A 285 -20.67 -22.97 10.20
N GLN A 286 -21.84 -22.48 10.54
CA GLN A 286 -22.82 -22.03 9.55
C GLN A 286 -22.30 -20.81 8.77
N LYS A 287 -21.63 -19.87 9.45
CA LYS A 287 -21.07 -18.67 8.80
C LYS A 287 -19.93 -19.05 7.86
N ILE A 288 -19.01 -19.94 8.26
CA ILE A 288 -17.86 -20.30 7.44
C ILE A 288 -18.30 -21.01 6.15
N GLU A 289 -19.27 -21.92 6.21
CA GLU A 289 -19.81 -22.63 5.04
C GLU A 289 -20.46 -21.69 4.02
N SER A 290 -20.82 -20.49 4.44
CA SER A 290 -21.40 -19.48 3.55
C SER A 290 -20.36 -18.71 2.74
N PHE A 291 -19.05 -18.82 3.01
CA PHE A 291 -18.02 -18.13 2.24
C PHE A 291 -17.63 -18.94 1.00
N PRO A 292 -17.73 -18.36 -0.21
CA PRO A 292 -17.29 -19.04 -1.42
C PRO A 292 -15.75 -19.12 -1.47
N PRO A 293 -15.18 -20.10 -2.18
CA PRO A 293 -13.75 -20.16 -2.43
C PRO A 293 -13.29 -19.03 -3.37
N GLY A 294 -12.10 -18.50 -3.10
CA GLY A 294 -11.48 -17.46 -3.91
C GLY A 294 -11.93 -16.04 -3.59
N LEU A 295 -11.09 -15.07 -3.96
CA LEU A 295 -11.30 -13.64 -3.62
C LEU A 295 -12.45 -13.01 -4.40
N ASP A 296 -12.58 -13.28 -5.69
CA ASP A 296 -13.58 -12.62 -6.53
C ASP A 296 -15.00 -13.00 -6.10
N ALA A 297 -15.26 -14.30 -5.92
CA ALA A 297 -16.54 -14.77 -5.41
C ALA A 297 -16.83 -14.28 -3.97
N PHE A 298 -15.79 -14.14 -3.16
CA PHE A 298 -15.91 -13.55 -1.83
C PHE A 298 -16.34 -12.08 -1.91
N TYR A 299 -15.72 -11.28 -2.78
CA TYR A 299 -16.10 -9.89 -3.00
C TYR A 299 -17.51 -9.73 -3.59
N GLU A 300 -17.89 -10.58 -4.55
CA GLU A 300 -19.27 -10.59 -5.07
C GLU A 300 -20.30 -10.83 -3.96
N ARG A 301 -20.01 -11.81 -3.09
CA ARG A 301 -20.87 -12.07 -1.95
C ARG A 301 -20.97 -10.87 -0.99
N MET A 302 -19.85 -10.18 -0.74
CA MET A 302 -19.85 -8.98 0.10
C MET A 302 -20.77 -7.90 -0.46
N ILE A 303 -20.75 -7.66 -1.78
CA ILE A 303 -21.67 -6.72 -2.45
C ILE A 303 -23.12 -7.17 -2.30
N GLN A 304 -23.41 -8.48 -2.45
CA GLN A 304 -24.77 -9.00 -2.26
C GLN A 304 -25.28 -8.81 -0.82
N GLN A 305 -24.42 -8.93 0.17
CA GLN A 305 -24.78 -8.68 1.57
C GLN A 305 -25.14 -7.20 1.80
N ILE A 306 -24.34 -6.27 1.25
CA ILE A 306 -24.60 -4.83 1.33
C ILE A 306 -26.00 -4.51 0.75
N ASN A 307 -26.38 -5.11 -0.37
CA ASN A 307 -27.65 -4.84 -1.05
C ASN A 307 -28.91 -5.19 -0.22
N GLY A 308 -28.77 -5.95 0.85
CA GLY A 308 -29.87 -6.33 1.74
C GLY A 308 -30.07 -5.43 2.95
N GLU A 309 -29.25 -4.40 3.11
CA GLU A 309 -29.22 -3.55 4.31
C GLU A 309 -29.92 -2.18 4.07
N GLU A 310 -30.35 -1.51 5.16
CA GLU A 310 -31.08 -0.25 5.07
C GLU A 310 -30.26 0.88 4.40
N ASP A 311 -28.96 0.98 4.71
CA ASP A 311 -28.04 2.00 4.18
C ASP A 311 -27.30 1.57 2.91
N ALA A 312 -27.80 0.56 2.19
CA ALA A 312 -27.13 -0.01 1.02
C ALA A 312 -26.76 1.03 -0.04
N GLU A 313 -27.65 1.98 -0.31
CA GLU A 313 -27.41 3.03 -1.30
C GLU A 313 -26.29 3.96 -0.87
N LEU A 314 -26.33 4.44 0.35
CA LEU A 314 -25.29 5.29 0.92
C LEU A 314 -23.91 4.60 0.90
N TYR A 315 -23.87 3.31 1.29
CA TYR A 315 -22.61 2.57 1.27
C TYR A 315 -22.08 2.36 -0.16
N ARG A 316 -22.96 2.14 -1.17
CA ARG A 316 -22.55 2.09 -2.58
C ARG A 316 -21.97 3.42 -3.05
N GLN A 317 -22.57 4.54 -2.66
CA GLN A 317 -22.05 5.88 -2.97
C GLN A 317 -20.67 6.10 -2.34
N ILE A 318 -20.47 5.67 -1.08
CA ILE A 318 -19.16 5.70 -0.41
C ILE A 318 -18.13 4.86 -1.18
N LEU A 319 -18.49 3.63 -1.55
CA LEU A 319 -17.61 2.76 -2.33
C LEU A 319 -17.24 3.38 -3.68
N GLY A 320 -18.21 3.91 -4.41
CA GLY A 320 -18.03 4.59 -5.69
C GLY A 320 -17.11 5.82 -5.56
N LEU A 321 -17.32 6.63 -4.54
CA LEU A 321 -16.51 7.80 -4.25
C LEU A 321 -15.06 7.39 -3.95
N VAL A 322 -14.83 6.50 -2.98
CA VAL A 322 -13.50 6.06 -2.57
C VAL A 322 -12.77 5.30 -3.69
N ALA A 323 -13.50 4.58 -4.56
CA ALA A 323 -12.92 3.89 -5.69
C ALA A 323 -12.41 4.82 -6.79
N THR A 324 -13.04 6.00 -6.96
CA THR A 324 -12.74 6.91 -8.08
C THR A 324 -11.89 8.11 -7.68
N THR A 325 -11.78 8.44 -6.41
CA THR A 325 -10.91 9.54 -5.95
C THR A 325 -9.43 9.23 -6.15
N TYR A 326 -8.65 10.28 -6.43
CA TYR A 326 -7.20 10.20 -6.71
C TYR A 326 -6.37 9.86 -5.47
N ARG A 327 -6.86 10.20 -4.27
CA ARG A 327 -6.29 9.81 -2.99
C ARG A 327 -7.36 9.40 -1.98
N PRO A 328 -6.98 8.72 -0.90
CA PRO A 328 -7.88 8.47 0.22
C PRO A 328 -8.46 9.76 0.78
N LEU A 329 -9.74 9.73 1.13
CA LEU A 329 -10.46 10.85 1.71
C LEU A 329 -10.54 10.72 3.23
N SER A 330 -10.51 11.85 3.94
CA SER A 330 -10.92 11.86 5.34
C SER A 330 -12.44 11.67 5.46
N LEU A 331 -12.90 11.30 6.65
CA LEU A 331 -14.35 11.23 6.93
C LEU A 331 -15.04 12.56 6.63
N THR A 332 -14.43 13.67 7.05
CA THR A 332 -14.98 15.02 6.82
C THR A 332 -14.96 15.43 5.36
N GLU A 333 -13.97 15.04 4.56
CA GLU A 333 -13.99 15.27 3.11
C GLU A 333 -15.07 14.44 2.43
N SER A 334 -15.24 13.19 2.86
CA SER A 334 -16.24 12.28 2.29
C SER A 334 -17.67 12.78 2.51
N THR A 335 -17.99 13.30 3.70
CA THR A 335 -19.32 13.86 3.98
C THR A 335 -19.66 15.06 3.10
N THR A 336 -18.68 15.82 2.62
CA THR A 336 -18.92 16.96 1.72
C THR A 336 -19.17 16.55 0.27
N LEU A 337 -18.72 15.35 -0.14
CA LEU A 337 -18.77 14.86 -1.52
C LEU A 337 -19.89 13.85 -1.79
N ILE A 338 -20.61 13.36 -0.75
CA ILE A 338 -21.71 12.41 -0.86
C ILE A 338 -23.05 13.17 -0.80
N GLU A 339 -24.01 12.82 -1.68
CA GLU A 339 -25.28 13.54 -1.82
C GLU A 339 -26.21 13.38 -0.63
N GLU A 340 -26.38 12.15 -0.17
CA GLU A 340 -27.30 11.80 0.92
C GLU A 340 -26.78 12.19 2.31
N CYS A 341 -25.55 12.67 2.39
CA CYS A 341 -24.94 13.09 3.65
C CYS A 341 -25.27 14.50 4.10
N HIS A 342 -26.29 15.17 3.52
CA HIS A 342 -26.68 16.48 4.04
C HIS A 342 -27.05 16.44 5.53
N ASP A 343 -27.67 15.35 5.99
CA ASP A 343 -27.96 15.13 7.42
C ASP A 343 -26.70 14.65 8.18
N LEU A 344 -25.73 14.04 7.50
CA LEU A 344 -24.46 13.55 8.06
C LEU A 344 -23.29 14.54 7.88
N ALA A 345 -23.50 15.66 7.17
CA ALA A 345 -22.44 16.65 6.88
C ALA A 345 -21.78 17.20 8.17
N ASN A 346 -22.51 17.17 9.28
CA ASN A 346 -22.01 17.57 10.60
C ASN A 346 -21.72 16.39 11.55
N ASP A 347 -21.80 15.14 11.06
CA ASP A 347 -21.59 13.93 11.86
C ASP A 347 -20.70 12.90 11.15
N PRO A 348 -19.37 13.14 11.12
CA PRO A 348 -18.41 12.17 10.58
C PRO A 348 -18.40 10.83 11.34
N GLU A 349 -18.86 10.79 12.60
CA GLU A 349 -18.92 9.56 13.39
C GLU A 349 -20.02 8.61 12.89
N SER A 350 -21.17 9.13 12.46
CA SER A 350 -22.18 8.29 11.80
C SER A 350 -21.65 7.64 10.51
N LEU A 351 -20.83 8.37 9.72
CA LEU A 351 -20.16 7.78 8.56
C LEU A 351 -19.16 6.68 8.98
N ARG A 352 -18.44 6.88 10.09
CA ARG A 352 -17.57 5.88 10.69
C ARG A 352 -18.34 4.61 11.06
N ASP A 353 -19.49 4.77 11.70
CA ASP A 353 -20.33 3.64 12.11
C ASP A 353 -20.83 2.85 10.89
N ILE A 354 -21.33 3.53 9.85
CA ILE A 354 -21.74 2.91 8.60
C ILE A 354 -20.58 2.12 7.98
N ILE A 355 -19.40 2.73 7.83
CA ILE A 355 -18.23 2.04 7.30
C ILE A 355 -17.83 0.85 8.18
N SER A 356 -18.00 0.95 9.49
CA SER A 356 -17.66 -0.13 10.42
C SER A 356 -18.64 -1.31 10.35
N ILE A 357 -19.92 -1.03 10.18
CA ILE A 357 -20.98 -2.06 10.06
C ILE A 357 -20.83 -2.82 8.73
N TYR A 358 -20.58 -2.11 7.63
CA TYR A 358 -20.44 -2.68 6.29
C TYR A 358 -18.96 -2.94 5.92
N GLY A 359 -18.05 -2.81 6.84
CA GLY A 359 -16.59 -2.68 6.76
C GLY A 359 -15.78 -3.76 6.06
N SER A 360 -16.42 -4.57 5.20
CA SER A 360 -15.73 -5.64 4.48
C SER A 360 -14.87 -5.16 3.31
N PHE A 361 -15.10 -3.96 2.76
CA PHE A 361 -14.30 -3.35 1.68
C PHE A 361 -13.39 -2.22 2.15
N LEU A 362 -13.82 -1.49 3.17
CA LEU A 362 -13.17 -0.28 3.64
C LEU A 362 -12.67 -0.43 5.06
N THR A 363 -11.67 0.35 5.41
CA THR A 363 -11.15 0.49 6.78
C THR A 363 -10.84 1.96 7.03
N ILE A 364 -10.90 2.39 8.28
CA ILE A 364 -10.59 3.75 8.67
C ILE A 364 -9.31 3.75 9.51
N HIS A 365 -8.37 4.60 9.12
CA HIS A 365 -7.16 4.82 9.89
C HIS A 365 -6.90 6.32 10.05
N LYS A 366 -6.84 6.82 11.29
CA LYS A 366 -6.68 8.26 11.61
C LYS A 366 -7.64 9.14 10.79
N ASP A 367 -8.93 8.83 10.86
CA ASP A 367 -10.03 9.52 10.16
C ASP A 367 -9.97 9.50 8.63
N THR A 368 -9.11 8.72 8.03
CA THR A 368 -9.00 8.54 6.59
C THR A 368 -9.51 7.15 6.18
N ILE A 369 -10.28 7.11 5.10
CA ILE A 369 -10.93 5.92 4.56
C ILE A 369 -10.00 5.26 3.55
N TYR A 370 -9.72 3.95 3.73
CA TYR A 370 -8.91 3.14 2.83
C TYR A 370 -9.64 1.89 2.40
N PHE A 371 -9.31 1.37 1.21
CA PHE A 371 -9.64 -0.02 0.92
C PHE A 371 -8.83 -0.97 1.80
N ILE A 372 -9.46 -2.06 2.25
CA ILE A 372 -8.79 -3.13 3.03
C ILE A 372 -7.61 -3.74 2.26
N HIS A 373 -7.72 -3.76 0.92
CA HIS A 373 -6.68 -4.21 0.01
C HIS A 373 -6.93 -3.66 -1.39
N GLN A 374 -5.85 -3.39 -2.16
CA GLN A 374 -5.95 -2.88 -3.52
C GLN A 374 -6.79 -3.79 -4.45
N SER A 375 -6.78 -5.12 -4.25
CA SER A 375 -7.60 -6.02 -5.04
C SER A 375 -9.11 -5.81 -4.87
N ALA A 376 -9.55 -5.26 -3.74
CA ALA A 376 -10.96 -4.90 -3.54
C ALA A 376 -11.35 -3.70 -4.44
N LYS A 377 -10.49 -2.68 -4.52
CA LYS A 377 -10.67 -1.56 -5.47
C LYS A 377 -10.67 -2.04 -6.91
N ASP A 378 -9.72 -2.91 -7.28
CA ASP A 378 -9.61 -3.44 -8.64
C ASP A 378 -10.84 -4.27 -9.03
N PHE A 379 -11.37 -5.07 -8.10
CA PHE A 379 -12.59 -5.84 -8.30
C PHE A 379 -13.79 -4.91 -8.60
N LEU A 380 -13.99 -3.85 -7.79
CA LEU A 380 -15.08 -2.90 -7.97
C LEU A 380 -14.97 -2.11 -9.28
N LEU A 381 -13.77 -1.81 -9.75
CA LEU A 381 -13.54 -1.04 -10.98
C LEU A 381 -13.48 -1.93 -12.23
N ASN A 382 -13.51 -3.26 -12.10
CA ASN A 382 -13.48 -4.17 -13.22
C ASN A 382 -14.88 -4.36 -13.82
N LYS A 383 -15.08 -3.85 -15.05
CA LYS A 383 -16.33 -3.93 -15.80
C LYS A 383 -16.79 -5.35 -16.13
N ALA A 384 -15.96 -6.37 -15.93
CA ALA A 384 -16.34 -7.77 -16.10
C ALA A 384 -17.21 -8.30 -14.96
N TYR A 385 -17.27 -7.61 -13.84
CA TYR A 385 -18.08 -8.01 -12.68
C TYR A 385 -19.36 -7.19 -12.57
N THR A 386 -20.45 -7.81 -12.13
CA THR A 386 -21.73 -7.16 -11.89
C THR A 386 -21.65 -6.08 -10.80
N ALA A 387 -20.68 -6.20 -9.90
CA ALA A 387 -20.38 -5.21 -8.87
C ALA A 387 -20.06 -3.82 -9.45
N PHE A 388 -19.40 -3.76 -10.62
CA PHE A 388 -19.12 -2.47 -11.28
C PHE A 388 -20.40 -1.69 -11.59
N ASP A 389 -21.40 -2.35 -12.21
CA ASP A 389 -22.66 -1.71 -12.57
C ASP A 389 -23.50 -1.34 -11.35
N GLN A 390 -23.35 -2.04 -10.24
CA GLN A 390 -24.04 -1.75 -8.98
C GLN A 390 -23.42 -0.55 -8.24
N ILE A 391 -22.10 -0.39 -8.30
CA ILE A 391 -21.38 0.67 -7.60
C ILE A 391 -21.22 1.92 -8.46
N LEU A 392 -21.09 1.76 -9.77
CA LEU A 392 -20.88 2.83 -10.74
C LEU A 392 -21.85 2.68 -11.93
N PRO A 393 -23.17 2.75 -11.72
CA PRO A 393 -24.17 2.45 -12.74
C PRO A 393 -24.07 3.35 -13.97
N SER A 394 -23.61 4.59 -13.80
CA SER A 394 -23.38 5.54 -14.89
C SER A 394 -21.90 5.59 -15.34
N GLY A 395 -21.06 4.72 -14.78
CA GLY A 395 -19.64 4.59 -15.11
C GLY A 395 -18.73 5.60 -14.43
N ILE A 396 -17.42 5.36 -14.54
CA ILE A 396 -16.36 6.13 -13.86
C ILE A 396 -16.38 7.61 -14.26
N ALA A 397 -16.57 7.90 -15.56
CA ALA A 397 -16.59 9.29 -16.06
C ALA A 397 -17.72 10.12 -15.43
N TYR A 398 -18.89 9.53 -15.26
CA TYR A 398 -20.00 10.16 -14.58
C TYR A 398 -19.71 10.40 -13.09
N GLN A 399 -19.09 9.43 -12.42
CA GLN A 399 -18.69 9.58 -11.03
C GLN A 399 -17.70 10.73 -10.83
N HIS A 400 -16.69 10.86 -11.70
CA HIS A 400 -15.79 12.01 -11.68
C HIS A 400 -16.53 13.34 -11.92
N HIS A 401 -17.53 13.33 -12.82
CA HIS A 401 -18.35 14.52 -13.05
C HIS A 401 -19.17 14.92 -11.80
N ILE A 402 -19.75 13.95 -11.10
CA ILE A 402 -20.45 14.21 -9.82
C ILE A 402 -19.50 14.75 -8.77
N ILE A 403 -18.33 14.14 -8.59
CA ILE A 403 -17.30 14.64 -7.66
C ILE A 403 -16.91 16.08 -7.99
N PHE A 404 -16.73 16.40 -9.27
CA PHE A 404 -16.42 17.77 -9.74
C PHE A 404 -17.53 18.75 -9.39
N LEU A 405 -18.81 18.43 -9.68
CA LEU A 405 -19.93 19.28 -9.36
C LEU A 405 -20.06 19.54 -7.85
N ARG A 406 -19.89 18.49 -7.04
CA ARG A 406 -19.90 18.58 -5.57
C ARG A 406 -18.76 19.44 -5.06
N SER A 407 -17.55 19.24 -5.62
CA SER A 407 -16.39 20.05 -5.28
C SER A 407 -16.65 21.54 -5.57
N LEU A 408 -17.21 21.90 -6.72
CA LEU A 408 -17.57 23.28 -7.05
C LEU A 408 -18.61 23.87 -6.08
N ASP A 409 -19.65 23.10 -5.75
CA ASP A 409 -20.67 23.52 -4.81
C ASP A 409 -20.11 23.81 -3.42
N VAL A 410 -19.32 22.88 -2.88
CA VAL A 410 -18.69 23.04 -1.55
C VAL A 410 -17.68 24.18 -1.54
N LEU A 411 -16.86 24.34 -2.60
CA LEU A 411 -15.95 25.47 -2.75
C LEU A 411 -16.73 26.80 -2.75
N SER A 412 -17.82 26.88 -3.52
CA SER A 412 -18.64 28.12 -3.61
C SER A 412 -19.25 28.56 -2.28
N ARG A 413 -19.57 27.60 -1.41
CA ARG A 413 -20.15 27.86 -0.08
C ARG A 413 -19.08 28.17 0.98
N THR A 414 -17.88 27.61 0.86
CA THR A 414 -16.85 27.67 1.90
C THR A 414 -15.82 28.76 1.63
N LEU A 415 -15.40 28.93 0.36
CA LEU A 415 -14.37 29.91 0.02
C LEU A 415 -14.93 31.34 0.13
N ARG A 416 -14.30 32.11 0.99
CA ARG A 416 -14.55 33.55 1.17
C ARG A 416 -13.24 34.30 1.27
N ARG A 417 -13.26 35.60 0.96
CA ARG A 417 -12.10 36.45 1.18
C ARG A 417 -11.68 36.37 2.64
N ASN A 418 -10.39 36.12 2.86
CA ASN A 418 -9.81 36.03 4.21
C ASN A 418 -10.44 34.95 5.09
N VAL A 419 -10.56 33.71 4.56
CA VAL A 419 -11.16 32.56 5.25
C VAL A 419 -10.53 32.25 6.60
N TYR A 420 -9.24 32.57 6.77
CA TYR A 420 -8.48 32.40 8.01
C TYR A 420 -8.48 33.65 8.92
N GLU A 421 -9.23 34.70 8.58
CA GLU A 421 -9.39 35.94 9.38
C GLU A 421 -8.03 36.61 9.71
N LEU A 422 -7.13 36.63 8.73
CA LEU A 422 -5.81 37.23 8.88
C LEU A 422 -5.94 38.73 9.17
N ARG A 423 -5.15 39.21 10.14
CA ARG A 423 -5.23 40.62 10.61
C ARG A 423 -4.74 41.64 9.58
N ALA A 424 -3.78 41.23 8.73
CA ALA A 424 -3.23 42.13 7.71
C ALA A 424 -2.86 41.35 6.44
N PRO A 425 -2.95 41.96 5.23
CA PRO A 425 -2.34 41.41 4.03
C PRO A 425 -0.82 41.33 4.20
N GLY A 426 -0.21 40.22 3.80
CA GLY A 426 1.23 40.02 3.88
C GLY A 426 1.75 39.44 5.22
N SER A 427 0.87 38.89 6.07
CA SER A 427 1.29 38.07 7.21
C SER A 427 2.15 36.90 6.73
N PHE A 428 3.26 36.64 7.43
CA PHE A 428 4.09 35.47 7.10
C PHE A 428 3.35 34.18 7.45
N ILE A 429 3.55 33.15 6.66
CA ILE A 429 2.88 31.85 6.85
C ILE A 429 3.18 31.23 8.23
N GLU A 430 4.35 31.53 8.78
CA GLU A 430 4.82 31.09 10.08
C GLU A 430 4.05 31.74 11.25
N ASP A 431 3.44 32.90 11.02
CA ASP A 431 2.66 33.67 12.01
C ASP A 431 1.17 33.32 11.97
N ILE A 432 0.75 32.47 11.02
CA ILE A 432 -0.66 32.12 10.84
C ILE A 432 -0.99 30.95 11.77
N LEU A 433 -1.78 31.21 12.79
CA LEU A 433 -2.41 30.16 13.58
C LEU A 433 -3.62 29.64 12.80
N LEU A 434 -3.53 28.38 12.35
CA LEU A 434 -4.68 27.71 11.76
C LEU A 434 -5.77 27.55 12.81
N PRO A 435 -7.02 27.97 12.53
CA PRO A 435 -8.12 27.73 13.45
C PRO A 435 -8.38 26.22 13.60
N ASP A 436 -8.85 25.83 14.76
CA ASP A 436 -9.26 24.47 15.06
C ASP A 436 -10.77 24.49 15.38
N PRO A 437 -11.62 23.86 14.52
CA PRO A 437 -11.31 23.13 13.31
C PRO A 437 -10.89 24.03 12.13
N ASP A 438 -9.99 23.51 11.27
CA ASP A 438 -9.58 24.17 10.02
C ASP A 438 -10.77 24.25 9.05
N PRO A 439 -11.24 25.48 8.66
CA PRO A 439 -12.39 25.64 7.78
C PRO A 439 -12.16 25.08 6.37
N LEU A 440 -10.92 24.93 5.93
CA LEU A 440 -10.56 24.33 4.64
C LEU A 440 -10.32 22.81 4.74
N GLY A 441 -10.22 22.24 5.94
CA GLY A 441 -9.99 20.82 6.17
C GLY A 441 -11.00 19.93 5.42
N PRO A 442 -12.33 20.13 5.60
CA PRO A 442 -13.36 19.32 4.93
C PRO A 442 -13.38 19.43 3.40
N ILE A 443 -12.85 20.50 2.83
CA ILE A 443 -12.85 20.76 1.38
C ILE A 443 -11.47 20.59 0.74
N LYS A 444 -10.52 20.01 1.46
CA LYS A 444 -9.12 19.90 1.02
C LYS A 444 -9.00 19.14 -0.31
N TYR A 445 -9.74 18.06 -0.48
CA TYR A 445 -9.79 17.35 -1.76
C TYR A 445 -10.26 18.26 -2.90
N SER A 446 -11.32 18.99 -2.68
CA SER A 446 -11.98 19.83 -3.70
C SER A 446 -11.14 21.00 -4.21
N TYR A 447 -10.21 21.54 -3.43
CA TYR A 447 -9.35 22.63 -3.91
C TYR A 447 -7.98 22.16 -4.43
N ILE A 448 -7.63 20.88 -4.26
CA ILE A 448 -6.40 20.30 -4.79
C ILE A 448 -6.65 19.64 -6.16
N TYR A 449 -7.81 18.96 -6.32
CA TYR A 449 -8.18 18.15 -7.49
C TYR A 449 -9.43 18.69 -8.18
#